data_0fea5bcac85cf551d6f8a293ed1616b1
#
_entry.id   0fea5bcac85cf551d6f8a293ed1616b1
#
_cell.length_a   1.000
_cell.length_b   1.000
_cell.length_c   1.000
_cell.angle_alpha   90.00
_cell.angle_beta   90.00
_cell.angle_gamma   90.00
#
_symmetry.space_group_name_H-M   'P 1'
#
loop_
_entity.id
_entity.type
_entity.pdbx_description
1 polymer ?
#
loop_
_entity_poly.entity_id
_entity_poly.type
_entity_poly.pdbx_seq_one_letter_code
_entity_poly.pdbx_strand_id
1 'polypeptide(L)'
;MLDMQKAQDYYGFAGGWRPQRVGGEPEEAAPGPGRDDSAQLQAGGDPQLACRASSEHLEELLEEPSHLGGEEDPWLAQASREEATRAESLAPLIAVVGGSGGVGRSSVAVLCAALAASQGIDTALIEGDLQFGDYGFWFGLDDNLPNLGDPRACPPVECTPGFSLYKAPLFPEVAEEVEDLLAEEVPRMRRGRELVIADTGGMWSGYTASLLLQCDLYLMVVDQRPSSVASALKACELCHRLKVPRTRMVVVFNRWSSRAALSAREVGRALDATHVCCIQDSKEPLDELLRCGGIEELLSSDNPAVNGARELLRQALPRVGCSFESADARRKGLFK
;
A
#
# COMPACT_ATOMS: atom_id res chain seq x y z
N MET A 1 16.50 19.53 17.02
CA MET A 1 16.30 20.73 16.20
C MET A 1 16.79 20.34 14.80
N LEU A 2 15.87 19.92 13.93
CA LEU A 2 16.22 19.51 12.56
C LEU A 2 16.83 20.70 11.82
N ASP A 3 17.96 20.45 11.17
CA ASP A 3 18.65 21.44 10.37
C ASP A 3 17.85 21.71 9.09
N MET A 4 16.99 22.74 9.15
CA MET A 4 16.13 23.20 8.06
C MET A 4 16.92 23.49 6.76
N GLN A 5 18.22 23.75 6.86
CA GLN A 5 19.09 24.00 5.71
C GLN A 5 19.31 22.72 4.88
N LYS A 6 19.45 21.57 5.54
CA LYS A 6 19.59 20.28 4.83
C LYS A 6 18.33 19.84 4.09
N ALA A 7 17.16 20.19 4.63
CA ALA A 7 15.91 19.92 3.96
C ALA A 7 15.74 20.79 2.69
N GLN A 8 16.16 22.06 2.74
CA GLN A 8 16.13 22.96 1.59
C GLN A 8 17.07 22.53 0.45
N ASP A 9 18.25 22.01 0.81
CA ASP A 9 19.22 21.53 -0.17
C ASP A 9 18.79 20.23 -0.87
N TYR A 10 18.00 19.41 -0.18
CA TYR A 10 17.50 18.15 -0.71
C TYR A 10 16.31 18.32 -1.68
N TYR A 11 15.43 19.30 -1.42
CA TYR A 11 14.22 19.51 -2.25
C TYR A 11 14.39 20.55 -3.37
N GLY A 12 15.58 21.07 -3.63
CA GLY A 12 15.86 21.96 -4.77
C GLY A 12 15.05 23.26 -4.78
N PHE A 13 14.52 23.72 -3.64
CA PHE A 13 13.79 24.98 -3.51
C PHE A 13 14.74 26.17 -3.62
N ALA A 14 15.21 26.48 -4.83
CA ALA A 14 15.82 27.76 -5.18
C ALA A 14 14.70 28.78 -5.48
N GLY A 15 14.08 29.34 -4.45
CA GLY A 15 13.10 30.39 -4.61
C GLY A 15 12.45 30.73 -3.28
N GLY A 16 12.89 31.84 -2.65
CA GLY A 16 12.41 32.27 -1.34
C GLY A 16 10.92 32.52 -1.30
N TRP A 17 10.17 31.63 -0.69
CA TRP A 17 8.79 31.85 -0.32
C TRP A 17 8.73 32.88 0.83
N ARG A 18 8.20 34.09 0.55
CA ARG A 18 7.84 35.07 1.58
C ARG A 18 6.33 35.09 1.73
N PRO A 19 5.76 34.94 2.93
CA PRO A 19 4.33 35.06 3.14
C PRO A 19 3.89 36.50 2.78
N GLN A 20 3.02 36.64 1.79
CA GLN A 20 2.35 37.91 1.51
C GLN A 20 1.32 38.18 2.61
N ARG A 21 1.38 39.38 3.19
CA ARG A 21 0.33 39.89 4.09
C ARG A 21 -0.93 40.14 3.27
N VAL A 22 -2.02 39.47 3.63
CA VAL A 22 -3.33 39.73 3.10
C VAL A 22 -3.83 41.04 3.75
N GLY A 23 -3.96 42.07 2.93
CA GLY A 23 -4.52 43.34 3.33
C GLY A 23 -4.54 44.30 2.13
N GLY A 24 -5.65 44.36 1.40
CA GLY A 24 -5.90 45.26 0.28
C GLY A 24 -7.23 44.94 -0.36
N GLU A 25 -8.11 45.93 -0.34
CA GLU A 25 -9.49 45.90 -0.88
C GLU A 25 -9.51 45.64 -2.40
N PRO A 26 -10.61 45.11 -2.97
CA PRO A 26 -10.71 44.79 -4.38
C PRO A 26 -10.92 46.05 -5.25
N GLU A 27 -10.04 46.23 -6.21
CA GLU A 27 -10.15 47.25 -7.27
C GLU A 27 -10.94 46.68 -8.45
N GLU A 28 -11.97 47.39 -8.88
CA GLU A 28 -12.85 47.07 -10.02
C GLU A 28 -12.07 47.06 -11.34
N ALA A 29 -12.15 45.98 -12.09
CA ALA A 29 -11.60 45.88 -13.44
C ALA A 29 -12.69 46.06 -14.49
N ALA A 30 -12.47 47.01 -15.41
CA ALA A 30 -13.29 47.37 -16.56
C ALA A 30 -13.25 46.29 -17.67
N PRO A 31 -14.28 46.21 -18.54
CA PRO A 31 -14.41 45.17 -19.55
C PRO A 31 -13.59 45.47 -20.81
N GLY A 32 -12.83 44.47 -21.30
CA GLY A 32 -12.16 44.51 -22.58
C GLY A 32 -12.93 43.76 -23.69
N PRO A 33 -12.66 44.03 -24.97
CA PRO A 33 -13.61 43.79 -26.06
C PRO A 33 -13.51 42.36 -26.65
N GLY A 34 -14.67 41.91 -27.15
CA GLY A 34 -14.86 40.62 -27.79
C GLY A 34 -14.05 40.41 -29.08
N ARG A 35 -13.78 39.16 -29.33
CA ARG A 35 -13.49 38.63 -30.67
C ARG A 35 -14.35 37.42 -30.96
N ASP A 36 -15.27 37.59 -31.89
CA ASP A 36 -15.87 36.54 -32.69
C ASP A 36 -14.79 35.89 -33.56
N ASP A 37 -14.76 34.59 -33.64
CA ASP A 37 -14.34 33.88 -34.86
C ASP A 37 -14.96 32.47 -34.86
N SER A 38 -16.09 32.39 -35.54
CA SER A 38 -16.72 31.17 -36.01
C SER A 38 -16.01 30.68 -37.24
N ALA A 39 -15.36 29.52 -37.19
CA ALA A 39 -14.99 28.77 -38.36
C ALA A 39 -15.47 27.32 -38.24
N GLN A 40 -16.55 27.05 -38.96
CA GLN A 40 -17.02 25.70 -39.27
C GLN A 40 -16.02 25.01 -40.19
N LEU A 41 -15.57 23.83 -39.81
CA LEU A 41 -14.99 22.84 -40.76
C LEU A 41 -15.79 21.56 -40.65
N GLN A 42 -16.62 21.34 -41.67
CA GLN A 42 -17.23 20.05 -41.98
C GLN A 42 -16.13 19.11 -42.53
N ALA A 43 -16.02 17.92 -41.99
CA ALA A 43 -15.43 16.77 -42.67
C ALA A 43 -16.26 15.55 -42.32
N GLY A 44 -17.12 15.17 -43.26
CA GLY A 44 -17.81 13.87 -43.25
C GLY A 44 -16.84 12.77 -43.64
N GLY A 45 -16.79 11.71 -42.87
CA GLY A 45 -16.13 10.45 -43.19
C GLY A 45 -16.89 9.33 -42.49
N ASP A 46 -17.46 8.44 -43.29
CA ASP A 46 -18.29 7.31 -42.94
C ASP A 46 -17.47 6.29 -42.10
N PRO A 47 -17.87 5.91 -40.89
CA PRO A 47 -17.11 4.98 -40.04
C PRO A 47 -17.22 3.49 -40.44
N GLN A 48 -17.95 3.16 -41.53
CA GLN A 48 -18.20 1.75 -41.90
C GLN A 48 -17.19 1.15 -42.86
N LEU A 49 -16.21 1.91 -43.37
CA LEU A 49 -15.20 1.42 -44.34
C LEU A 49 -13.87 0.97 -43.70
N ALA A 50 -13.64 1.20 -42.44
CA ALA A 50 -12.38 0.84 -41.74
C ALA A 50 -12.37 -0.57 -41.12
N CYS A 51 -13.48 -1.28 -41.09
CA CYS A 51 -13.61 -2.60 -40.43
C CYS A 51 -13.61 -3.81 -41.36
N ARG A 52 -13.40 -3.64 -42.66
CA ARG A 52 -13.42 -4.76 -43.62
C ARG A 52 -12.05 -5.22 -44.14
N ALA A 53 -10.97 -4.52 -43.83
CA ALA A 53 -9.62 -4.88 -44.32
C ALA A 53 -8.77 -5.70 -43.34
N SER A 54 -9.27 -6.01 -42.12
CA SER A 54 -8.46 -6.67 -41.09
C SER A 54 -8.83 -8.13 -40.83
N SER A 55 -9.90 -8.66 -41.44
CA SER A 55 -10.31 -10.05 -41.21
C SER A 55 -9.77 -11.07 -42.20
N GLU A 56 -9.33 -10.63 -43.40
CA GLU A 56 -8.82 -11.58 -44.39
C GLU A 56 -7.32 -11.90 -44.25
N HIS A 57 -6.58 -11.13 -43.44
CA HIS A 57 -5.13 -11.37 -43.23
C HIS A 57 -4.82 -12.16 -41.94
N LEU A 58 -5.84 -12.49 -41.14
CA LEU A 58 -5.71 -13.27 -39.91
C LEU A 58 -6.01 -14.76 -40.11
N GLU A 59 -6.68 -15.13 -41.20
CA GLU A 59 -6.94 -16.54 -41.52
C GLU A 59 -5.74 -17.23 -42.21
N GLU A 60 -4.80 -16.47 -42.79
CA GLU A 60 -3.62 -17.04 -43.49
C GLU A 60 -2.44 -17.33 -42.52
N LEU A 61 -2.54 -16.99 -41.26
CA LEU A 61 -1.52 -17.25 -40.22
C LEU A 61 -1.86 -18.38 -39.26
N LEU A 62 -2.97 -19.09 -39.50
CA LEU A 62 -3.39 -20.26 -38.71
C LEU A 62 -3.25 -21.57 -39.50
N GLU A 63 -2.20 -21.71 -40.34
CA GLU A 63 -1.81 -23.05 -40.79
C GLU A 63 -1.11 -23.78 -39.65
N GLU A 64 -1.80 -24.79 -39.13
CA GLU A 64 -1.35 -25.70 -38.09
C GLU A 64 -0.01 -26.38 -38.49
N PRO A 65 1.04 -26.36 -37.61
CA PRO A 65 2.12 -27.31 -37.77
C PRO A 65 1.65 -28.68 -37.29
N SER A 66 1.34 -29.53 -38.23
CA SER A 66 1.07 -30.94 -38.02
C SER A 66 2.27 -31.65 -37.37
N HIS A 67 1.94 -32.39 -36.24
CA HIS A 67 2.69 -33.53 -35.72
C HIS A 67 4.14 -33.29 -35.21
N LEU A 68 4.24 -32.82 -33.97
CA LEU A 68 5.12 -33.44 -32.99
C LEU A 68 4.30 -33.71 -31.73
N GLY A 69 3.85 -34.96 -31.59
CA GLY A 69 3.27 -35.47 -30.36
C GLY A 69 4.37 -35.57 -29.28
N GLY A 70 4.63 -34.45 -28.63
CA GLY A 70 5.30 -34.43 -27.35
C GLY A 70 4.19 -34.50 -26.31
N GLU A 71 4.16 -35.57 -25.51
CA GLU A 71 3.37 -35.60 -24.29
C GLU A 71 3.79 -34.37 -23.48
N GLU A 72 2.88 -33.42 -23.28
CA GLU A 72 3.12 -32.29 -22.39
C GLU A 72 3.51 -32.87 -21.03
N ASP A 73 4.68 -32.50 -20.54
CA ASP A 73 5.15 -32.94 -19.23
C ASP A 73 4.05 -32.62 -18.22
N PRO A 74 3.46 -33.64 -17.54
CA PRO A 74 2.35 -33.41 -16.61
C PRO A 74 2.67 -32.38 -15.54
N TRP A 75 3.97 -32.24 -15.21
CA TRP A 75 4.46 -31.27 -14.24
C TRP A 75 4.38 -29.83 -14.78
N LEU A 76 4.73 -29.60 -16.05
CA LEU A 76 4.60 -28.29 -16.71
C LEU A 76 3.12 -27.90 -16.89
N ALA A 77 2.26 -28.85 -17.24
CA ALA A 77 0.83 -28.63 -17.34
C ALA A 77 0.20 -28.31 -15.98
N GLN A 78 0.67 -28.95 -14.91
CA GLN A 78 0.20 -28.67 -13.56
C GLN A 78 0.71 -27.31 -13.08
N ALA A 79 1.97 -26.95 -13.28
CA ALA A 79 2.54 -25.67 -12.93
C ALA A 79 1.80 -24.52 -13.66
N SER A 80 1.52 -24.68 -14.96
CA SER A 80 0.76 -23.69 -15.74
C SER A 80 -0.68 -23.52 -15.26
N ARG A 81 -1.33 -24.61 -14.80
CA ARG A 81 -2.70 -24.54 -14.23
C ARG A 81 -2.70 -23.86 -12.86
N GLU A 82 -1.69 -24.16 -12.02
CA GLU A 82 -1.54 -23.53 -10.71
C GLU A 82 -1.27 -22.03 -10.86
N GLU A 83 -0.42 -21.64 -11.82
CA GLU A 83 -0.13 -20.25 -12.15
C GLU A 83 -1.36 -19.51 -12.70
N ALA A 84 -2.12 -20.13 -13.61
CA ALA A 84 -3.37 -19.57 -14.13
C ALA A 84 -4.42 -19.42 -13.02
N THR A 85 -4.57 -20.43 -12.14
CA THR A 85 -5.51 -20.36 -11.00
C THR A 85 -5.11 -19.26 -10.01
N ARG A 86 -3.80 -19.09 -9.78
CA ARG A 86 -3.27 -18.02 -8.94
C ARG A 86 -3.51 -16.64 -9.54
N ALA A 87 -3.37 -16.48 -10.86
CA ALA A 87 -3.65 -15.23 -11.56
C ALA A 87 -5.12 -14.82 -11.50
N GLU A 88 -6.05 -15.78 -11.38
CA GLU A 88 -7.49 -15.54 -11.24
C GLU A 88 -7.90 -15.26 -9.78
N SER A 89 -7.16 -15.76 -8.78
CA SER A 89 -7.46 -15.55 -7.37
C SER A 89 -6.95 -14.18 -6.90
N LEU A 90 -7.75 -13.50 -6.07
CA LEU A 90 -7.29 -12.29 -5.38
C LEU A 90 -6.47 -12.68 -4.15
N ALA A 91 -5.25 -12.17 -4.07
CA ALA A 91 -4.45 -12.30 -2.85
C ALA A 91 -5.19 -11.71 -1.64
N PRO A 92 -5.01 -12.25 -0.43
CA PRO A 92 -5.53 -11.63 0.78
C PRO A 92 -4.99 -10.22 0.95
N LEU A 93 -5.87 -9.32 1.43
CA LEU A 93 -5.59 -7.91 1.67
C LEU A 93 -5.64 -7.62 3.17
N ILE A 94 -4.54 -7.11 3.70
CA ILE A 94 -4.44 -6.61 5.07
C ILE A 94 -4.36 -5.08 5.04
N ALA A 95 -5.38 -4.40 5.56
CA ALA A 95 -5.37 -2.95 5.71
C ALA A 95 -4.74 -2.54 7.04
N VAL A 96 -3.85 -1.55 7.03
CA VAL A 96 -3.23 -0.99 8.23
C VAL A 96 -3.83 0.38 8.50
N VAL A 97 -4.60 0.49 9.57
CA VAL A 97 -5.37 1.68 9.94
C VAL A 97 -5.02 2.17 11.34
N GLY A 98 -5.38 3.39 11.66
CA GLY A 98 -5.24 3.93 13.01
C GLY A 98 -6.13 5.14 13.23
N GLY A 99 -6.49 5.40 14.48
CA GLY A 99 -7.36 6.52 14.84
C GLY A 99 -6.65 7.86 14.96
N SER A 100 -5.31 7.89 14.99
CA SER A 100 -4.53 9.13 15.17
C SER A 100 -3.21 9.10 14.42
N GLY A 101 -2.65 10.30 14.19
CA GLY A 101 -1.34 10.44 13.58
C GLY A 101 -0.20 9.96 14.47
N GLY A 102 0.90 9.54 13.88
CA GLY A 102 2.14 9.19 14.55
C GLY A 102 2.11 7.90 15.40
N VAL A 103 1.08 7.05 15.25
CA VAL A 103 1.00 5.76 15.96
C VAL A 103 1.89 4.67 15.35
N GLY A 104 2.51 4.94 14.19
CA GLY A 104 3.42 4.02 13.52
C GLY A 104 2.75 3.05 12.55
N ARG A 105 1.64 3.44 11.91
CA ARG A 105 0.98 2.64 10.86
C ARG A 105 1.93 2.23 9.75
N SER A 106 2.57 3.23 9.14
CA SER A 106 3.50 3.05 8.03
C SER A 106 4.67 2.13 8.40
N SER A 107 5.24 2.32 9.60
CA SER A 107 6.28 1.43 10.13
C SER A 107 5.78 -0.02 10.29
N VAL A 108 4.55 -0.22 10.81
CA VAL A 108 3.94 -1.55 10.95
C VAL A 108 3.68 -2.15 9.57
N ALA A 109 3.14 -1.39 8.62
CA ALA A 109 2.88 -1.86 7.26
C ALA A 109 4.15 -2.32 6.56
N VAL A 110 5.21 -1.52 6.59
CA VAL A 110 6.52 -1.85 6.00
C VAL A 110 7.14 -3.09 6.65
N LEU A 111 7.18 -3.14 7.99
CA LEU A 111 7.73 -4.30 8.69
C LEU A 111 6.97 -5.59 8.36
N CYS A 112 5.64 -5.53 8.32
CA CYS A 112 4.83 -6.69 7.99
C CYS A 112 5.07 -7.14 6.53
N ALA A 113 5.10 -6.21 5.57
CA ALA A 113 5.30 -6.54 4.16
C ALA A 113 6.70 -7.14 3.92
N ALA A 114 7.73 -6.49 4.43
CA ALA A 114 9.11 -6.95 4.24
C ALA A 114 9.38 -8.28 4.98
N LEU A 115 8.82 -8.48 6.18
CA LEU A 115 8.93 -9.75 6.89
C LEU A 115 8.21 -10.89 6.17
N ALA A 116 7.02 -10.65 5.61
CA ALA A 116 6.30 -11.65 4.82
C ALA A 116 7.12 -12.04 3.58
N ALA A 117 7.63 -11.05 2.85
CA ALA A 117 8.50 -11.28 1.69
C ALA A 117 9.77 -12.06 2.06
N SER A 118 10.41 -11.74 3.19
CA SER A 118 11.59 -12.45 3.68
C SER A 118 11.34 -13.93 3.98
N GLN A 119 10.09 -14.34 4.13
CA GLN A 119 9.65 -15.73 4.27
C GLN A 119 9.24 -16.37 2.93
N GLY A 120 9.46 -15.69 1.82
CA GLY A 120 9.17 -16.17 0.47
C GLY A 120 7.70 -16.01 0.07
N ILE A 121 6.92 -15.17 0.77
CA ILE A 121 5.55 -14.81 0.38
C ILE A 121 5.64 -13.62 -0.59
N ASP A 122 5.19 -13.78 -1.83
CA ASP A 122 5.16 -12.68 -2.81
C ASP A 122 4.20 -11.59 -2.34
N THR A 123 4.78 -10.50 -1.82
CA THR A 123 4.07 -9.47 -1.08
C THR A 123 4.13 -8.12 -1.80
N ALA A 124 2.98 -7.47 -1.95
CA ALA A 124 2.91 -6.08 -2.37
C ALA A 124 2.46 -5.18 -1.21
N LEU A 125 3.08 -4.01 -1.12
CA LEU A 125 2.70 -2.92 -0.21
C LEU A 125 2.10 -1.78 -1.02
N ILE A 126 0.93 -1.29 -0.60
CA ILE A 126 0.31 -0.10 -1.18
C ILE A 126 0.51 1.07 -0.22
N GLU A 127 1.16 2.12 -0.70
CA GLU A 127 1.35 3.37 0.03
C GLU A 127 0.12 4.26 -0.15
N GLY A 128 -0.75 4.28 0.86
CA GLY A 128 -2.02 5.01 0.80
C GLY A 128 -1.96 6.40 1.43
N ASP A 129 -0.80 6.88 1.90
CA ASP A 129 -0.60 8.29 2.15
C ASP A 129 -0.27 8.99 0.84
N LEU A 130 -1.32 9.30 0.06
CA LEU A 130 -1.18 9.82 -1.30
C LEU A 130 -0.61 11.24 -1.36
N GLN A 131 -0.67 11.99 -0.25
CA GLN A 131 -0.18 13.36 -0.21
C GLN A 131 1.26 13.45 0.28
N PHE A 132 1.62 12.67 1.29
CA PHE A 132 2.91 12.79 1.98
C PHE A 132 3.57 11.44 2.20
N GLY A 133 3.34 10.50 1.27
CA GLY A 133 4.02 9.20 1.28
C GLY A 133 5.53 9.37 1.19
N ASP A 134 6.27 8.62 2.00
CA ASP A 134 7.72 8.72 2.15
C ASP A 134 8.46 7.39 1.95
N TYR A 135 7.75 6.34 1.50
CA TYR A 135 8.36 5.03 1.26
C TYR A 135 9.42 5.05 0.17
N GLY A 136 9.25 5.91 -0.85
CA GLY A 136 10.29 6.12 -1.85
C GLY A 136 11.62 6.53 -1.21
N PHE A 137 11.56 7.42 -0.21
CA PHE A 137 12.73 7.86 0.55
C PHE A 137 13.27 6.75 1.46
N TRP A 138 12.40 5.98 2.14
CA TRP A 138 12.83 4.89 3.03
C TRP A 138 13.57 3.79 2.28
N PHE A 139 13.14 3.47 1.06
CA PHE A 139 13.75 2.44 0.22
C PHE A 139 14.81 2.98 -0.74
N GLY A 140 15.11 4.29 -0.72
CA GLY A 140 16.10 4.90 -1.61
C GLY A 140 15.71 4.80 -3.10
N LEU A 141 14.42 4.84 -3.40
CA LEU A 141 13.91 4.71 -4.76
C LEU A 141 13.99 6.05 -5.51
N ASP A 142 14.24 5.97 -6.82
CA ASP A 142 14.22 7.12 -7.71
C ASP A 142 12.79 7.68 -7.86
N ASP A 143 12.67 9.01 -7.93
CA ASP A 143 11.40 9.69 -8.12
C ASP A 143 10.76 9.40 -9.49
N ASN A 144 11.58 9.11 -10.51
CA ASN A 144 11.11 8.76 -11.85
C ASN A 144 10.51 7.35 -11.96
N LEU A 145 10.59 6.54 -10.91
CA LEU A 145 9.96 5.22 -10.92
C LEU A 145 8.43 5.33 -10.93
N PRO A 146 7.74 4.30 -11.43
CA PRO A 146 6.27 4.25 -11.41
C PRO A 146 5.70 4.59 -10.03
N ASN A 147 4.61 5.36 -10.03
CA ASN A 147 3.93 5.79 -8.83
C ASN A 147 2.41 5.87 -9.05
N LEU A 148 1.65 6.00 -7.98
CA LEU A 148 0.19 6.00 -7.99
C LEU A 148 -0.45 7.29 -8.55
N GLY A 149 0.32 8.17 -9.23
CA GLY A 149 -0.26 9.30 -9.98
C GLY A 149 -1.19 8.86 -11.11
N ASP A 150 -1.03 7.63 -11.62
CA ASP A 150 -2.02 6.93 -12.45
C ASP A 150 -2.18 5.49 -11.94
N PRO A 151 -3.12 5.22 -11.01
CA PRO A 151 -3.29 3.89 -10.43
C PRO A 151 -3.61 2.79 -11.46
N ARG A 152 -4.25 3.13 -12.60
CA ARG A 152 -4.64 2.17 -13.64
C ARG A 152 -3.44 1.61 -14.39
N ALA A 153 -2.40 2.42 -14.57
CA ALA A 153 -1.21 2.08 -15.34
C ALA A 153 0.02 1.82 -14.46
N CYS A 154 -0.08 1.99 -13.13
CA CYS A 154 1.05 1.86 -12.22
C CYS A 154 1.44 0.39 -12.02
N PRO A 155 2.61 -0.07 -12.51
CA PRO A 155 3.19 -1.31 -12.05
C PRO A 155 3.84 -1.10 -10.67
N PRO A 156 3.93 -2.14 -9.83
CA PRO A 156 4.67 -2.04 -8.58
C PRO A 156 6.19 -1.94 -8.83
N VAL A 157 6.88 -1.28 -7.92
CA VAL A 157 8.34 -1.19 -7.91
C VAL A 157 8.89 -2.28 -7.01
N GLU A 158 9.78 -3.14 -7.50
CA GLU A 158 10.43 -4.15 -6.67
C GLU A 158 11.47 -3.48 -5.75
N CYS A 159 11.31 -3.63 -4.44
CA CYS A 159 12.21 -3.12 -3.43
C CYS A 159 13.28 -4.14 -3.02
N THR A 160 12.86 -5.40 -2.85
CA THR A 160 13.72 -6.57 -2.65
C THR A 160 13.03 -7.78 -3.27
N PRO A 161 13.72 -8.90 -3.53
CA PRO A 161 13.10 -10.09 -4.09
C PRO A 161 11.83 -10.52 -3.34
N GLY A 162 10.70 -10.56 -4.05
CA GLY A 162 9.40 -10.91 -3.49
C GLY A 162 8.70 -9.79 -2.69
N PHE A 163 9.30 -8.59 -2.64
CA PHE A 163 8.70 -7.41 -2.01
C PHE A 163 8.56 -6.26 -3.00
N SER A 164 7.35 -5.90 -3.32
CA SER A 164 7.03 -4.83 -4.27
C SER A 164 6.24 -3.71 -3.60
N LEU A 165 6.44 -2.48 -4.08
CA LEU A 165 5.78 -1.27 -3.59
C LEU A 165 4.95 -0.60 -4.69
N TYR A 166 3.71 -0.27 -4.41
CA TYR A 166 2.93 0.74 -5.12
C TYR A 166 3.18 2.08 -4.44
N LYS A 167 4.11 2.86 -5.00
CA LYS A 167 4.61 4.12 -4.43
C LYS A 167 3.55 5.23 -4.56
N ALA A 168 3.39 6.07 -3.54
CA ALA A 168 2.53 7.26 -3.58
C ALA A 168 2.87 8.19 -4.76
N PRO A 169 1.93 9.05 -5.18
CA PRO A 169 2.19 10.07 -6.19
C PRO A 169 3.37 10.97 -5.82
N LEU A 170 4.09 11.44 -6.82
CA LEU A 170 5.19 12.40 -6.61
C LEU A 170 4.66 13.79 -6.20
N PHE A 171 3.45 14.14 -6.66
CA PHE A 171 2.85 15.44 -6.46
C PHE A 171 1.62 15.33 -5.56
N PRO A 172 1.62 15.98 -4.37
CA PRO A 172 0.52 15.89 -3.41
C PRO A 172 -0.83 16.38 -3.95
N GLU A 173 -0.81 17.32 -4.89
CA GLU A 173 -2.01 17.92 -5.46
C GLU A 173 -2.88 16.96 -6.28
N VAL A 174 -2.32 15.84 -6.75
CA VAL A 174 -3.10 14.83 -7.50
C VAL A 174 -3.79 13.81 -6.59
N ALA A 175 -3.54 13.86 -5.28
CA ALA A 175 -4.02 12.85 -4.33
C ALA A 175 -5.55 12.70 -4.36
N GLU A 176 -6.29 13.80 -4.41
CA GLU A 176 -7.77 13.78 -4.44
C GLU A 176 -8.29 13.15 -5.74
N GLU A 177 -7.63 13.41 -6.87
CA GLU A 177 -8.02 12.87 -8.17
C GLU A 177 -7.81 11.37 -8.29
N VAL A 178 -6.77 10.85 -7.64
CA VAL A 178 -6.38 9.43 -7.75
C VAL A 178 -6.97 8.56 -6.64
N GLU A 179 -7.52 9.14 -5.58
CA GLU A 179 -8.01 8.40 -4.42
C GLU A 179 -9.12 7.39 -4.79
N ASP A 180 -10.14 7.83 -5.51
CA ASP A 180 -11.24 6.98 -5.94
C ASP A 180 -10.76 5.92 -6.93
N LEU A 181 -9.89 6.30 -7.86
CA LEU A 181 -9.28 5.39 -8.83
C LEU A 181 -8.45 4.31 -8.14
N LEU A 182 -7.68 4.67 -7.13
CA LEU A 182 -6.89 3.70 -6.37
C LEU A 182 -7.80 2.68 -5.67
N ALA A 183 -8.90 3.12 -5.08
CA ALA A 183 -9.87 2.24 -4.45
C ALA A 183 -10.46 1.20 -5.41
N GLU A 184 -10.69 1.60 -6.68
CA GLU A 184 -11.17 0.72 -7.75
C GLU A 184 -10.09 -0.25 -8.25
N GLU A 185 -8.82 0.13 -8.22
CA GLU A 185 -7.69 -0.66 -8.75
C GLU A 185 -7.11 -1.67 -7.75
N VAL A 186 -7.45 -1.58 -6.47
CA VAL A 186 -6.99 -2.54 -5.45
C VAL A 186 -7.21 -4.00 -5.86
N PRO A 187 -8.36 -4.41 -6.44
CA PRO A 187 -8.53 -5.80 -6.90
C PRO A 187 -7.51 -6.22 -7.98
N ARG A 188 -7.11 -5.29 -8.88
CA ARG A 188 -6.07 -5.56 -9.88
C ARG A 188 -4.72 -5.76 -9.22
N MET A 189 -4.39 -4.91 -8.24
CA MET A 189 -3.11 -4.97 -7.51
C MET A 189 -2.96 -6.26 -6.69
N ARG A 190 -4.06 -6.93 -6.35
CA ARG A 190 -4.10 -8.21 -5.63
C ARG A 190 -3.85 -9.42 -6.51
N ARG A 191 -4.02 -9.30 -7.84
CA ARG A 191 -3.85 -10.44 -8.76
C ARG A 191 -2.40 -10.84 -8.90
N GLY A 192 -2.16 -12.14 -8.95
CA GLY A 192 -0.83 -12.70 -9.13
C GLY A 192 0.12 -12.55 -7.92
N ARG A 193 -0.39 -12.06 -6.80
CA ARG A 193 0.32 -11.94 -5.52
C ARG A 193 -0.10 -13.02 -4.55
N GLU A 194 0.66 -13.18 -3.46
CA GLU A 194 0.30 -14.06 -2.33
C GLU A 194 -0.22 -13.27 -1.15
N LEU A 195 0.17 -12.00 -1.03
CA LEU A 195 -0.26 -11.09 0.04
C LEU A 195 -0.22 -9.65 -0.45
N VAL A 196 -1.22 -8.86 -0.08
CA VAL A 196 -1.19 -7.41 -0.24
C VAL A 196 -1.40 -6.76 1.12
N ILE A 197 -0.54 -5.81 1.46
CA ILE A 197 -0.67 -4.96 2.64
C ILE A 197 -0.92 -3.54 2.16
N ALA A 198 -1.92 -2.86 2.71
CA ALA A 198 -2.22 -1.47 2.36
C ALA A 198 -2.11 -0.58 3.60
N ASP A 199 -1.18 0.37 3.58
CA ASP A 199 -1.18 1.49 4.52
C ASP A 199 -2.26 2.48 4.08
N THR A 200 -3.12 2.91 5.00
CA THR A 200 -4.21 3.82 4.68
C THR A 200 -3.84 5.31 4.81
N GLY A 201 -2.58 5.60 5.14
CA GLY A 201 -2.18 6.99 5.40
C GLY A 201 -2.82 7.60 6.65
N GLY A 202 -2.76 8.95 6.74
CA GLY A 202 -3.17 9.70 7.93
C GLY A 202 -4.66 9.94 8.07
N MET A 203 -5.40 9.97 6.98
CA MET A 203 -6.80 10.39 6.93
C MET A 203 -7.76 9.21 6.75
N TRP A 204 -8.96 9.35 7.33
CA TRP A 204 -10.08 8.44 7.09
C TRP A 204 -10.92 9.00 5.93
N SER A 205 -10.57 8.60 4.74
CA SER A 205 -11.12 9.03 3.46
C SER A 205 -12.02 7.97 2.84
N GLY A 206 -12.54 8.23 1.64
CA GLY A 206 -13.26 7.27 0.81
C GLY A 206 -12.41 6.04 0.49
N TYR A 207 -11.13 6.23 0.20
CA TYR A 207 -10.16 5.16 -0.02
C TYR A 207 -10.02 4.24 1.21
N THR A 208 -9.82 4.81 2.41
CA THR A 208 -9.76 4.04 3.65
C THR A 208 -11.03 3.22 3.88
N ALA A 209 -12.20 3.81 3.67
CA ALA A 209 -13.48 3.10 3.79
C ALA A 209 -13.59 1.95 2.77
N SER A 210 -13.20 2.19 1.53
CA SER A 210 -13.18 1.17 0.46
C SER A 210 -12.23 0.03 0.77
N LEU A 211 -11.02 0.32 1.25
CA LEU A 211 -10.06 -0.71 1.68
C LEU A 211 -10.62 -1.57 2.81
N LEU A 212 -11.23 -0.97 3.82
CA LEU A 212 -11.83 -1.69 4.94
C LEU A 212 -12.97 -2.62 4.52
N LEU A 213 -13.74 -2.23 3.51
CA LEU A 213 -14.79 -3.08 2.94
C LEU A 213 -14.22 -4.27 2.15
N GLN A 214 -13.08 -4.06 1.47
CA GLN A 214 -12.42 -5.05 0.62
C GLN A 214 -11.42 -5.94 1.37
N CYS A 215 -10.90 -5.51 2.54
CA CYS A 215 -9.84 -6.24 3.23
C CYS A 215 -10.35 -7.53 3.88
N ASP A 216 -9.46 -8.51 3.95
CA ASP A 216 -9.70 -9.78 4.65
C ASP A 216 -9.39 -9.65 6.14
N LEU A 217 -8.46 -8.75 6.48
CA LEU A 217 -8.05 -8.41 7.84
C LEU A 217 -7.69 -6.93 7.91
N TYR A 218 -7.89 -6.29 9.06
CA TYR A 218 -7.33 -4.97 9.31
C TYR A 218 -6.61 -4.89 10.64
N LEU A 219 -5.47 -4.20 10.62
CA LEU A 219 -4.62 -3.93 11.77
C LEU A 219 -4.96 -2.54 12.30
N MET A 220 -5.63 -2.48 13.44
CA MET A 220 -5.90 -1.21 14.14
C MET A 220 -4.70 -0.85 15.00
N VAL A 221 -3.85 0.05 14.50
CA VAL A 221 -2.63 0.48 15.20
C VAL A 221 -2.95 1.56 16.22
N VAL A 222 -2.57 1.32 17.44
CA VAL A 222 -2.65 2.25 18.58
C VAL A 222 -1.33 2.28 19.33
N ASP A 223 -1.02 3.37 20.00
CA ASP A 223 0.13 3.45 20.89
C ASP A 223 -0.31 3.62 22.35
N GLN A 224 0.65 3.76 23.25
CA GLN A 224 0.41 3.83 24.70
C GLN A 224 -0.25 5.14 25.18
N ARG A 225 -0.48 6.13 24.30
CA ARG A 225 -1.17 7.38 24.67
C ARG A 225 -2.68 7.14 24.82
N PRO A 226 -3.32 7.55 25.91
CA PRO A 226 -4.77 7.42 26.07
C PRO A 226 -5.57 8.08 24.94
N SER A 227 -5.07 9.20 24.41
CA SER A 227 -5.68 9.88 23.25
C SER A 227 -5.69 9.03 21.99
N SER A 228 -4.66 8.21 21.78
CA SER A 228 -4.61 7.27 20.65
C SER A 228 -5.69 6.21 20.75
N VAL A 229 -5.88 5.64 21.94
CA VAL A 229 -6.95 4.65 22.20
C VAL A 229 -8.33 5.28 22.04
N ALA A 230 -8.54 6.51 22.56
CA ALA A 230 -9.79 7.24 22.38
C ALA A 230 -10.11 7.53 20.91
N SER A 231 -9.10 7.84 20.10
CA SER A 231 -9.25 8.03 18.66
C SER A 231 -9.55 6.71 17.94
N ALA A 232 -8.90 5.62 18.35
CA ALA A 232 -9.18 4.29 17.81
C ALA A 232 -10.59 3.81 18.12
N LEU A 233 -11.17 4.17 19.28
CA LEU A 233 -12.59 3.91 19.59
C LEU A 233 -13.52 4.56 18.56
N LYS A 234 -13.27 5.82 18.19
CA LYS A 234 -14.04 6.51 17.13
C LYS A 234 -13.87 5.83 15.77
N ALA A 235 -12.67 5.36 15.47
CA ALA A 235 -12.38 4.58 14.28
C ALA A 235 -13.15 3.24 14.25
N CYS A 236 -13.20 2.52 15.38
CA CYS A 236 -13.98 1.30 15.52
C CYS A 236 -15.49 1.55 15.34
N GLU A 237 -16.01 2.67 15.85
CA GLU A 237 -17.41 3.06 15.63
C GLU A 237 -17.68 3.35 14.14
N LEU A 238 -16.74 3.97 13.44
CA LEU A 238 -16.85 4.18 12.00
C LEU A 238 -16.84 2.84 11.25
N CYS A 239 -15.93 1.92 11.57
CA CYS A 239 -15.93 0.56 11.03
C CYS A 239 -17.28 -0.13 11.24
N HIS A 240 -17.87 0.02 12.43
CA HIS A 240 -19.18 -0.54 12.72
C HIS A 240 -20.29 0.05 11.84
N ARG A 241 -20.31 1.36 11.63
CA ARG A 241 -21.26 2.01 10.71
C ARG A 241 -21.06 1.57 9.26
N LEU A 242 -19.82 1.33 8.83
CA LEU A 242 -19.48 0.75 7.52
C LEU A 242 -19.79 -0.75 7.44
N LYS A 243 -20.27 -1.38 8.52
CA LYS A 243 -20.53 -2.82 8.61
C LYS A 243 -19.30 -3.70 8.39
N VAL A 244 -18.11 -3.18 8.68
CA VAL A 244 -16.88 -3.97 8.66
C VAL A 244 -16.85 -4.88 9.89
N PRO A 245 -16.73 -6.22 9.71
CA PRO A 245 -16.80 -7.16 10.82
C PRO A 245 -15.63 -6.98 11.80
N ARG A 246 -15.91 -6.90 13.10
CA ARG A 246 -14.87 -6.86 14.15
C ARG A 246 -14.00 -8.12 14.18
N THR A 247 -14.52 -9.23 13.69
CA THR A 247 -13.75 -10.48 13.55
C THR A 247 -12.56 -10.35 12.61
N ARG A 248 -12.55 -9.35 11.73
CA ARG A 248 -11.41 -9.02 10.88
C ARG A 248 -10.38 -8.10 11.56
N MET A 249 -10.62 -7.65 12.80
CA MET A 249 -9.73 -6.73 13.50
C MET A 249 -8.66 -7.47 14.28
N VAL A 250 -7.42 -6.99 14.16
CA VAL A 250 -6.32 -7.23 15.09
C VAL A 250 -5.85 -5.87 15.61
N VAL A 251 -5.86 -5.67 16.90
CA VAL A 251 -5.30 -4.47 17.52
C VAL A 251 -3.79 -4.64 17.63
N VAL A 252 -3.05 -3.68 17.09
CA VAL A 252 -1.60 -3.59 17.21
C VAL A 252 -1.27 -2.50 18.22
N PHE A 253 -0.91 -2.91 19.41
CA PHE A 253 -0.45 -1.99 20.47
C PHE A 253 1.03 -1.71 20.27
N ASN A 254 1.29 -0.66 19.49
CA ASN A 254 2.63 -0.29 19.02
C ASN A 254 3.39 0.58 20.03
N ARG A 255 4.72 0.56 19.95
CA ARG A 255 5.64 1.26 20.85
C ARG A 255 5.35 0.94 22.32
N TRP A 256 4.91 -0.30 22.57
CA TRP A 256 4.61 -0.73 23.92
C TRP A 256 5.88 -0.78 24.77
N SER A 257 5.75 -0.36 26.02
CA SER A 257 6.78 -0.52 27.03
C SER A 257 6.14 -0.94 28.36
N SER A 258 6.91 -1.56 29.24
CA SER A 258 6.44 -1.94 30.58
C SER A 258 6.07 -0.75 31.46
N ARG A 259 6.40 0.47 31.06
CA ARG A 259 6.05 1.72 31.72
C ARG A 259 4.82 2.39 31.13
N ALA A 260 4.17 1.76 30.15
CA ALA A 260 2.94 2.29 29.55
C ALA A 260 1.85 2.47 30.59
N ALA A 261 1.10 3.57 30.50
CA ALA A 261 -0.03 3.85 31.40
C ALA A 261 -1.19 2.85 31.22
N LEU A 262 -1.28 2.24 30.03
CA LEU A 262 -2.29 1.25 29.66
C LEU A 262 -1.63 -0.09 29.36
N SER A 263 -2.21 -1.15 29.86
CA SER A 263 -1.83 -2.52 29.49
C SER A 263 -2.51 -2.94 28.16
N ALA A 264 -1.94 -3.92 27.48
CA ALA A 264 -2.55 -4.52 26.29
C ALA A 264 -3.97 -5.05 26.55
N ARG A 265 -4.22 -5.57 27.77
CA ARG A 265 -5.53 -6.06 28.19
C ARG A 265 -6.57 -4.93 28.32
N GLU A 266 -6.17 -3.77 28.83
CA GLU A 266 -7.05 -2.60 28.94
C GLU A 266 -7.36 -2.03 27.58
N VAL A 267 -6.36 -1.92 26.70
CA VAL A 267 -6.55 -1.52 25.29
C VAL A 267 -7.48 -2.48 24.57
N GLY A 268 -7.26 -3.79 24.69
CA GLY A 268 -8.12 -4.81 24.10
C GLY A 268 -9.57 -4.71 24.56
N ARG A 269 -9.80 -4.51 25.87
CA ARG A 269 -11.16 -4.29 26.41
C ARG A 269 -11.79 -3.02 25.89
N ALA A 270 -11.04 -1.91 25.89
CA ALA A 270 -11.55 -0.62 25.42
C ALA A 270 -12.03 -0.70 23.97
N LEU A 271 -11.29 -1.40 23.12
CA LEU A 271 -11.60 -1.54 21.69
C LEU A 271 -12.49 -2.75 21.37
N ASP A 272 -12.92 -3.51 22.39
CA ASP A 272 -13.68 -4.76 22.23
C ASP A 272 -13.00 -5.72 21.23
N ALA A 273 -11.68 -5.86 21.39
CA ALA A 273 -10.83 -6.64 20.50
C ALA A 273 -10.59 -8.03 21.06
N THR A 274 -10.77 -9.05 20.20
CA THR A 274 -10.45 -10.45 20.53
C THR A 274 -8.96 -10.75 20.40
N HIS A 275 -8.25 -9.97 19.57
CA HIS A 275 -6.83 -10.15 19.29
C HIS A 275 -6.07 -8.84 19.48
N VAL A 276 -5.07 -8.88 20.34
CA VAL A 276 -4.16 -7.76 20.60
C VAL A 276 -2.73 -8.28 20.50
N CYS A 277 -1.95 -7.68 19.62
CA CYS A 277 -0.53 -7.93 19.48
C CYS A 277 0.26 -6.71 19.95
N CYS A 278 1.32 -6.91 20.73
CA CYS A 278 2.19 -5.85 21.19
C CYS A 278 3.46 -5.78 20.35
N ILE A 279 3.76 -4.60 19.84
CA ILE A 279 5.05 -4.27 19.24
C ILE A 279 5.79 -3.36 20.20
N GLN A 280 6.95 -3.80 20.67
CA GLN A 280 7.78 -3.00 21.58
C GLN A 280 8.41 -1.82 20.83
N ASP A 281 8.72 -0.77 21.59
CA ASP A 281 9.45 0.38 21.06
C ASP A 281 10.86 -0.04 20.62
N SER A 282 11.22 0.33 19.41
CA SER A 282 12.53 0.04 18.82
C SER A 282 13.66 0.82 19.47
N LYS A 283 13.36 1.85 20.26
CA LYS A 283 14.27 2.87 20.83
C LYS A 283 14.89 3.80 19.79
N GLU A 284 15.11 3.33 18.59
CA GLU A 284 15.59 4.11 17.45
C GLU A 284 14.42 4.29 16.45
N PRO A 285 14.31 5.45 15.81
CA PRO A 285 13.31 5.67 14.75
C PRO A 285 13.50 4.65 13.62
N LEU A 286 12.42 3.96 13.24
CA LEU A 286 12.50 2.95 12.18
C LEU A 286 12.85 3.55 10.81
N ASP A 287 12.43 4.77 10.55
CA ASP A 287 12.78 5.52 9.35
C ASP A 287 14.30 5.78 9.25
N GLU A 288 15.00 5.98 10.36
CA GLU A 288 16.46 6.07 10.37
C GLU A 288 17.12 4.72 10.08
N LEU A 289 16.55 3.62 10.59
CA LEU A 289 17.06 2.27 10.36
C LEU A 289 16.78 1.77 8.94
N LEU A 290 15.70 2.25 8.31
CA LEU A 290 15.32 1.89 6.94
C LEU A 290 16.06 2.68 5.88
N ARG A 291 16.69 3.81 6.25
CA ARG A 291 17.44 4.66 5.33
C ARG A 291 18.43 3.87 4.49
N CYS A 292 18.50 4.22 3.21
CA CYS A 292 19.51 3.70 2.27
C CYS A 292 19.48 2.18 2.06
N GLY A 293 18.29 1.57 2.11
CA GLY A 293 18.12 0.15 1.82
C GLY A 293 18.49 -0.78 2.97
N GLY A 294 18.55 -0.27 4.21
CA GLY A 294 18.87 -1.06 5.41
C GLY A 294 17.79 -2.04 5.87
N ILE A 295 16.76 -2.29 5.05
CA ILE A 295 15.64 -3.17 5.43
C ILE A 295 16.10 -4.60 5.75
N GLU A 296 17.01 -5.19 4.96
CA GLU A 296 17.47 -6.55 5.17
C GLU A 296 18.30 -6.69 6.46
N GLU A 297 19.12 -5.68 6.75
CA GLU A 297 19.89 -5.63 7.98
C GLU A 297 18.97 -5.49 9.20
N LEU A 298 17.98 -4.59 9.11
CA LEU A 298 16.97 -4.41 10.14
C LEU A 298 16.21 -5.71 10.40
N LEU A 299 15.72 -6.40 9.36
CA LEU A 299 14.98 -7.66 9.50
C LEU A 299 15.81 -8.79 10.10
N SER A 300 17.14 -8.76 9.89
CA SER A 300 18.08 -9.73 10.45
C SER A 300 18.47 -9.42 11.89
N SER A 301 18.20 -8.22 12.36
CA SER A 301 18.58 -7.75 13.70
C SER A 301 17.64 -8.29 14.80
N ASP A 302 18.10 -8.21 16.05
CA ASP A 302 17.27 -8.50 17.23
C ASP A 302 16.52 -7.25 17.70
N ASN A 303 15.99 -6.47 16.74
CA ASN A 303 15.21 -5.28 17.05
C ASN A 303 13.86 -5.66 17.66
N PRO A 304 13.45 -5.08 18.81
CA PRO A 304 12.19 -5.40 19.47
C PRO A 304 10.95 -5.18 18.60
N ALA A 305 10.95 -4.15 17.74
CA ALA A 305 9.83 -3.89 16.84
C ALA A 305 9.73 -4.95 15.74
N VAL A 306 10.85 -5.39 15.19
CA VAL A 306 10.90 -6.49 14.22
C VAL A 306 10.39 -7.80 14.84
N ASN A 307 10.80 -8.11 16.06
CA ASN A 307 10.33 -9.29 16.78
C ASN A 307 8.82 -9.23 17.06
N GLY A 308 8.32 -8.06 17.45
CA GLY A 308 6.89 -7.82 17.63
C GLY A 308 6.10 -7.97 16.32
N ALA A 309 6.62 -7.46 15.21
CA ALA A 309 5.99 -7.62 13.89
C ALA A 309 5.99 -9.08 13.40
N ARG A 310 7.05 -9.85 13.68
CA ARG A 310 7.04 -11.31 13.42
C ARG A 310 5.94 -12.01 14.18
N GLU A 311 5.75 -11.68 15.46
CA GLU A 311 4.69 -12.27 16.26
C GLU A 311 3.31 -11.84 15.75
N LEU A 312 3.15 -10.58 15.33
CA LEU A 312 1.93 -10.10 14.69
C LEU A 312 1.61 -10.94 13.44
N LEU A 313 2.58 -11.18 12.56
CA LEU A 313 2.36 -11.98 11.34
C LEU A 313 2.03 -13.45 11.64
N ARG A 314 2.62 -14.05 12.67
CA ARG A 314 2.23 -15.41 13.11
C ARG A 314 0.77 -15.51 13.51
N GLN A 315 0.21 -14.43 14.03
CA GLN A 315 -1.20 -14.38 14.44
C GLN A 315 -2.11 -13.96 13.28
N ALA A 316 -1.67 -13.06 12.42
CA ALA A 316 -2.48 -12.45 11.36
C ALA A 316 -2.56 -13.32 10.11
N LEU A 317 -1.45 -13.84 9.60
CA LEU A 317 -1.39 -14.53 8.31
C LEU A 317 -2.23 -15.80 8.23
N PRO A 318 -2.27 -16.68 9.26
CA PRO A 318 -3.15 -17.84 9.24
C PRO A 318 -4.65 -17.50 9.12
N ARG A 319 -5.05 -16.30 9.58
CA ARG A 319 -6.44 -15.83 9.52
C ARG A 319 -6.88 -15.43 8.11
N VAL A 320 -5.91 -15.16 7.24
CA VAL A 320 -6.13 -14.83 5.82
C VAL A 320 -5.66 -15.95 4.88
N GLY A 321 -5.40 -17.13 5.44
CA GLY A 321 -5.04 -18.32 4.64
C GLY A 321 -3.57 -18.38 4.21
N CYS A 322 -2.71 -17.47 4.70
CA CYS A 322 -1.28 -17.51 4.45
C CYS A 322 -0.55 -18.27 5.57
N SER A 323 0.43 -19.12 5.20
CA SER A 323 1.29 -19.76 6.19
C SER A 323 2.50 -18.88 6.49
N PHE A 324 2.79 -18.69 7.77
CA PHE A 324 3.99 -17.99 8.23
C PHE A 324 4.82 -18.95 9.10
N GLU A 325 5.84 -19.55 8.50
CA GLU A 325 6.76 -20.42 9.23
C GLU A 325 7.94 -19.61 9.78
N SER A 326 8.23 -19.74 11.05
CA SER A 326 9.43 -19.11 11.60
C SER A 326 10.70 -19.74 10.98
N ALA A 327 11.72 -18.90 10.75
CA ALA A 327 13.04 -19.36 10.22
C ALA A 327 13.63 -20.53 11.02
N ASP A 328 13.29 -20.67 12.30
CA ASP A 328 13.67 -21.81 13.15
C ASP A 328 12.99 -23.13 12.78
N ALA A 329 11.78 -23.11 12.24
CA ALA A 329 11.08 -24.30 11.80
C ALA A 329 11.70 -24.85 10.48
N ARG A 330 12.10 -23.96 9.56
CA ARG A 330 12.81 -24.35 8.33
C ARG A 330 14.19 -24.95 8.58
N ARG A 331 14.95 -24.41 9.56
CA ARG A 331 16.24 -24.99 9.95
C ARG A 331 16.11 -26.41 10.55
N LYS A 332 15.04 -26.67 11.31
CA LYS A 332 14.78 -28.01 11.87
C LYS A 332 14.26 -29.01 10.83
N GLY A 333 13.63 -28.56 9.76
CA GLY A 333 13.16 -29.43 8.65
C GLY A 333 14.26 -29.86 7.69
N LEU A 334 15.38 -29.13 7.58
CA LEU A 334 16.49 -29.46 6.71
C LEU A 334 17.46 -30.53 7.33
N PHE A 335 17.26 -30.88 8.61
CA PHE A 335 18.08 -31.90 9.33
C PHE A 335 17.26 -33.15 9.69
N LYS A 336 16.18 -33.42 9.01
CA LYS A 336 15.48 -34.70 8.98
C LYS A 336 15.51 -35.22 7.55
#